data_4c8f02131f45b64d8ebcc19e5d0bd881
#
_entry.id   4c8f02131f45b64d8ebcc19e5d0bd881
#
_cell.length_a   1.000
_cell.length_b   1.000
_cell.length_c   1.000
_cell.angle_alpha   90.00
_cell.angle_beta   90.00
_cell.angle_gamma   90.00
#
_symmetry.space_group_name_H-M   'P 1'
#
loop_
_entity.id
_entity.type
_entity.pdbx_description
1 polymer ?
#
loop_
_entity_poly.entity_id
_entity_poly.type
_entity_poly.pdbx_seq_one_letter_code
_entity_poly.pdbx_strand_id
1 'polypeptide(L)'
;SGKTRVLVHRIAWLMEVENIAPFSILAVTFTNKAAKEMRGRIESLMGRSLHNMWIGTFHGLAHRLLRAHHAEANLPENFQIIDSDDQYRLIRRILKAMNLDEKHWAPRQIQWYINGNKDEGLRPQHIETHGDHIQKTMREVYAAYQDACDRSGLVDFAELLLRAHELWAKNPEVLAHYQRRFRAVLVDEFQDTNNIQYAWLRMLCSGGNNNIMIVGDDDQSIYGWRGANVDNIQHFLKDFNEPTTIRLEQNYRSTGNILKAANTVIDNNTGRLGKELWTEDAQGELISVYAGFNELDEA
;
A
#
# COMPACT_ATOMS: atom_id res chain seq x y z
N SER A 1 -7.95 -17.05 -8.87
CA SER A 1 -7.88 -16.11 -10.00
C SER A 1 -9.21 -15.34 -10.09
N GLY A 2 -9.20 -14.12 -10.66
CA GLY A 2 -10.44 -13.33 -10.84
C GLY A 2 -10.73 -12.25 -9.79
N LYS A 3 -9.88 -12.05 -8.78
CA LYS A 3 -10.04 -11.04 -7.71
C LYS A 3 -10.37 -9.65 -8.24
N THR A 4 -9.51 -9.10 -9.10
CA THR A 4 -9.72 -7.77 -9.70
C THR A 4 -11.00 -7.69 -10.53
N ARG A 5 -11.40 -8.79 -11.21
CA ARG A 5 -12.66 -8.86 -11.95
C ARG A 5 -13.85 -8.72 -11.03
N VAL A 6 -13.87 -9.43 -9.90
CA VAL A 6 -14.93 -9.31 -8.89
C VAL A 6 -15.03 -7.88 -8.37
N LEU A 7 -13.88 -7.25 -8.06
CA LEU A 7 -13.83 -5.87 -7.60
C LEU A 7 -14.41 -4.89 -8.63
N VAL A 8 -14.03 -5.02 -9.91
CA VAL A 8 -14.57 -4.20 -11.02
C VAL A 8 -16.08 -4.35 -11.14
N HIS A 9 -16.60 -5.59 -11.11
CA HIS A 9 -18.05 -5.84 -11.17
C HIS A 9 -18.78 -5.33 -9.92
N ARG A 10 -18.15 -5.41 -8.74
CA ARG A 10 -18.73 -4.82 -7.52
C ARG A 10 -18.87 -3.31 -7.63
N ILE A 11 -17.86 -2.63 -8.19
CA ILE A 11 -17.95 -1.18 -8.44
C ILE A 11 -19.08 -0.84 -9.40
N ALA A 12 -19.20 -1.56 -10.52
CA ALA A 12 -20.28 -1.37 -11.45
C ALA A 12 -21.65 -1.60 -10.80
N TRP A 13 -21.81 -2.66 -10.01
CA TRP A 13 -23.03 -2.95 -9.29
C TRP A 13 -23.40 -1.85 -8.28
N LEU A 14 -22.41 -1.32 -7.54
CA LEU A 14 -22.61 -0.20 -6.61
C LEU A 14 -23.16 1.05 -7.32
N MET A 15 -22.71 1.31 -8.55
CA MET A 15 -23.16 2.45 -9.33
C MET A 15 -24.53 2.23 -9.97
N GLU A 16 -24.78 1.06 -10.53
CA GLU A 16 -26.01 0.79 -11.32
C GLU A 16 -27.19 0.32 -10.46
N VAL A 17 -26.93 -0.46 -9.41
CA VAL A 17 -27.98 -1.04 -8.57
C VAL A 17 -28.17 -0.23 -7.28
N GLU A 18 -27.08 0.08 -6.59
CA GLU A 18 -27.14 0.86 -5.35
C GLU A 18 -27.18 2.37 -5.58
N ASN A 19 -27.09 2.81 -6.85
CA ASN A 19 -27.10 4.22 -7.23
C ASN A 19 -26.04 5.08 -6.48
N ILE A 20 -24.86 4.49 -6.21
CA ILE A 20 -23.75 5.22 -5.60
C ILE A 20 -23.05 6.03 -6.68
N ALA A 21 -22.96 7.33 -6.48
CA ALA A 21 -22.29 8.22 -7.42
C ALA A 21 -20.78 7.87 -7.55
N PRO A 22 -20.18 7.94 -8.75
CA PRO A 22 -18.77 7.59 -8.96
C PRO A 22 -17.81 8.33 -8.03
N PHE A 23 -18.05 9.61 -7.73
CA PHE A 23 -17.22 10.42 -6.83
C PHE A 23 -17.31 9.98 -5.36
N SER A 24 -18.28 9.12 -5.01
CA SER A 24 -18.46 8.54 -3.68
C SER A 24 -17.83 7.14 -3.53
N ILE A 25 -17.10 6.69 -4.55
CA ILE A 25 -16.36 5.42 -4.54
C ILE A 25 -14.87 5.70 -4.56
N LEU A 26 -14.16 5.08 -3.62
CA LEU A 26 -12.70 5.05 -3.55
C LEU A 26 -12.23 3.64 -3.92
N ALA A 27 -11.40 3.52 -4.96
CA ALA A 27 -10.77 2.27 -5.36
C ALA A 27 -9.26 2.38 -5.31
N VAL A 28 -8.63 1.50 -4.54
CA VAL A 28 -7.19 1.53 -4.27
C VAL A 28 -6.54 0.27 -4.83
N THR A 29 -5.39 0.45 -5.48
CA THR A 29 -4.56 -0.64 -5.97
C THR A 29 -3.09 -0.34 -5.72
N PHE A 30 -2.20 -1.28 -6.06
CA PHE A 30 -0.79 -1.19 -5.69
C PHE A 30 0.08 -0.45 -6.71
N THR A 31 -0.28 -0.48 -8.00
CA THR A 31 0.51 0.16 -9.06
C THR A 31 -0.32 1.10 -9.93
N ASN A 32 0.33 2.12 -10.51
CA ASN A 32 -0.33 3.04 -11.44
C ASN A 32 -0.85 2.32 -12.68
N LYS A 33 -0.16 1.27 -13.15
CA LYS A 33 -0.62 0.41 -14.25
C LYS A 33 -1.93 -0.28 -13.89
N ALA A 34 -1.99 -0.93 -12.71
CA ALA A 34 -3.20 -1.60 -12.24
C ALA A 34 -4.37 -0.60 -12.04
N ALA A 35 -4.10 0.61 -11.53
CA ALA A 35 -5.10 1.66 -11.40
C ALA A 35 -5.69 2.08 -12.76
N LYS A 36 -4.83 2.25 -13.78
CA LYS A 36 -5.25 2.56 -15.14
C LYS A 36 -6.06 1.43 -15.77
N GLU A 37 -5.62 0.19 -15.61
CA GLU A 37 -6.36 -0.99 -16.09
C GLU A 37 -7.72 -1.14 -15.40
N MET A 38 -7.77 -0.98 -14.09
CA MET A 38 -9.01 -1.03 -13.32
C MET A 38 -10.00 0.02 -13.82
N ARG A 39 -9.56 1.27 -13.99
CA ARG A 39 -10.39 2.35 -14.55
C ARG A 39 -10.92 1.98 -15.93
N GLY A 40 -10.06 1.55 -16.86
CA GLY A 40 -10.46 1.17 -18.20
C GLY A 40 -11.47 0.03 -18.23
N ARG A 41 -11.32 -0.97 -17.37
CA ARG A 41 -12.28 -2.09 -17.24
C ARG A 41 -13.64 -1.63 -16.71
N ILE A 42 -13.67 -0.72 -15.71
CA ILE A 42 -14.91 -0.16 -15.17
C ILE A 42 -15.59 0.70 -16.25
N GLU A 43 -14.87 1.59 -16.92
CA GLU A 43 -15.39 2.46 -17.99
C GLU A 43 -15.94 1.64 -19.16
N SER A 44 -15.24 0.57 -19.56
CA SER A 44 -15.70 -0.36 -20.60
C SER A 44 -17.00 -1.08 -20.19
N LEU A 45 -17.11 -1.51 -18.94
CA LEU A 45 -18.28 -2.18 -18.41
C LEU A 45 -19.49 -1.24 -18.30
N MET A 46 -19.23 0.03 -17.92
CA MET A 46 -20.25 1.07 -17.73
C MET A 46 -20.65 1.79 -19.02
N GLY A 47 -19.86 1.67 -20.10
CA GLY A 47 -20.07 2.38 -21.36
C GLY A 47 -19.94 3.89 -21.25
N ARG A 48 -19.29 4.42 -20.19
CA ARG A 48 -19.11 5.85 -19.94
C ARG A 48 -17.79 6.13 -19.22
N SER A 49 -17.28 7.35 -19.38
CA SER A 49 -16.09 7.79 -18.66
C SER A 49 -16.36 8.16 -17.20
N LEU A 50 -15.40 7.88 -16.33
CA LEU A 50 -15.50 8.02 -14.87
C LEU A 50 -14.43 8.97 -14.30
N HIS A 51 -14.31 10.17 -14.89
CA HIS A 51 -13.26 11.15 -14.53
C HIS A 51 -13.25 11.55 -13.04
N ASN A 52 -14.41 11.57 -12.38
CA ASN A 52 -14.55 12.05 -11.00
C ASN A 52 -14.34 10.95 -9.95
N MET A 53 -14.16 9.70 -10.35
CA MET A 53 -13.93 8.60 -9.43
C MET A 53 -12.50 8.63 -8.89
N TRP A 54 -12.37 8.30 -7.60
CA TRP A 54 -11.06 8.19 -6.95
C TRP A 54 -10.52 6.78 -7.13
N ILE A 55 -9.79 6.56 -8.21
CA ILE A 55 -9.08 5.31 -8.50
C ILE A 55 -7.58 5.64 -8.57
N GLY A 56 -6.77 4.96 -7.77
CA GLY A 56 -5.34 5.20 -7.75
C GLY A 56 -4.57 4.28 -6.81
N THR A 57 -3.27 4.55 -6.70
CA THR A 57 -2.43 3.94 -5.66
C THR A 57 -2.59 4.71 -4.35
N PHE A 58 -2.23 4.08 -3.23
CA PHE A 58 -2.21 4.78 -1.93
C PHE A 58 -1.47 6.12 -2.00
N HIS A 59 -0.26 6.13 -2.56
CA HIS A 59 0.56 7.34 -2.69
C HIS A 59 -0.09 8.41 -3.60
N GLY A 60 -0.67 7.98 -4.73
CA GLY A 60 -1.36 8.91 -5.64
C GLY A 60 -2.61 9.54 -5.00
N LEU A 61 -3.35 8.77 -4.22
CA LEU A 61 -4.53 9.25 -3.49
C LEU A 61 -4.15 10.15 -2.31
N ALA A 62 -3.10 9.78 -1.56
CA ALA A 62 -2.53 10.62 -0.50
C ALA A 62 -2.01 11.95 -1.05
N HIS A 63 -1.29 11.93 -2.18
CA HIS A 63 -0.84 13.14 -2.85
C HIS A 63 -2.02 14.05 -3.24
N ARG A 64 -3.08 13.48 -3.84
CA ARG A 64 -4.30 14.23 -4.19
C ARG A 64 -4.96 14.85 -2.97
N LEU A 65 -5.03 14.12 -1.86
CA LEU A 65 -5.55 14.59 -0.58
C LEU A 65 -4.72 15.76 -0.04
N LEU A 66 -3.39 15.61 0.00
CA LEU A 66 -2.47 16.63 0.49
C LEU A 66 -2.46 17.89 -0.38
N ARG A 67 -2.63 17.76 -1.70
CA ARG A 67 -2.80 18.94 -2.58
C ARG A 67 -4.06 19.73 -2.27
N ALA A 68 -5.17 19.03 -2.00
CA ALA A 68 -6.45 19.67 -1.65
C ALA A 68 -6.44 20.32 -0.27
N HIS A 69 -5.61 19.84 0.67
CA HIS A 69 -5.55 20.26 2.07
C HIS A 69 -4.12 20.61 2.50
N HIS A 70 -3.35 21.24 1.61
CA HIS A 70 -1.94 21.54 1.86
C HIS A 70 -1.74 22.39 3.12
N ALA A 71 -2.61 23.39 3.34
CA ALA A 71 -2.52 24.28 4.50
C ALA A 71 -2.72 23.52 5.82
N GLU A 72 -3.77 22.71 5.91
CA GLU A 72 -4.07 21.88 7.08
C GLU A 72 -3.01 20.79 7.32
N ALA A 73 -2.33 20.36 6.25
CA ALA A 73 -1.20 19.43 6.31
C ALA A 73 0.14 20.13 6.64
N ASN A 74 0.16 21.44 6.88
CA ASN A 74 1.37 22.25 7.06
C ASN A 74 2.36 22.09 5.88
N LEU A 75 1.84 22.13 4.66
CA LEU A 75 2.61 22.09 3.43
C LEU A 75 2.39 23.38 2.62
N PRO A 76 3.42 23.90 1.91
CA PRO A 76 3.20 24.94 0.94
C PRO A 76 2.33 24.42 -0.21
N GLU A 77 1.56 25.30 -0.86
CA GLU A 77 0.69 24.93 -1.98
C GLU A 77 1.44 24.18 -3.09
N ASN A 78 2.66 24.58 -3.35
CA ASN A 78 3.53 24.04 -4.40
C ASN A 78 4.60 23.08 -3.86
N PHE A 79 4.34 22.35 -2.76
CA PHE A 79 5.30 21.38 -2.22
C PHE A 79 5.78 20.40 -3.32
N GLN A 80 7.03 19.94 -3.21
CA GLN A 80 7.65 19.09 -4.21
C GLN A 80 7.83 17.67 -3.67
N ILE A 81 7.53 16.68 -4.52
CA ILE A 81 7.83 15.28 -4.20
C ILE A 81 9.25 15.00 -4.67
N ILE A 82 10.06 14.47 -3.76
CA ILE A 82 11.42 14.03 -4.06
C ILE A 82 11.47 12.52 -4.26
N ASP A 83 12.29 12.09 -5.21
CA ASP A 83 12.54 10.67 -5.45
C ASP A 83 13.60 10.09 -4.50
N SER A 84 13.85 8.79 -4.64
CA SER A 84 14.81 8.07 -3.79
C SER A 84 16.25 8.61 -3.91
N ASP A 85 16.64 9.10 -5.08
CA ASP A 85 17.99 9.62 -5.29
C ASP A 85 18.16 11.03 -4.72
N ASP A 86 17.14 11.87 -4.83
CA ASP A 86 17.12 13.18 -4.19
C ASP A 86 17.09 13.06 -2.66
N GLN A 87 16.30 12.10 -2.13
CA GLN A 87 16.29 11.77 -0.72
C GLN A 87 17.71 11.35 -0.24
N TYR A 88 18.35 10.46 -0.99
CA TYR A 88 19.70 10.01 -0.70
C TYR A 88 20.71 11.18 -0.67
N ARG A 89 20.66 12.07 -1.67
CA ARG A 89 21.55 13.25 -1.73
C ARG A 89 21.30 14.20 -0.57
N LEU A 90 20.06 14.39 -0.16
CA LEU A 90 19.70 15.22 1.00
C LEU A 90 20.26 14.62 2.29
N ILE A 91 20.11 13.31 2.50
CA ILE A 91 20.68 12.60 3.67
C ILE A 91 22.20 12.78 3.72
N ARG A 92 22.91 12.63 2.61
CA ARG A 92 24.36 12.87 2.57
C ARG A 92 24.75 14.28 3.00
N ARG A 93 24.01 15.29 2.56
CA ARG A 93 24.25 16.68 2.97
C ARG A 93 24.04 16.87 4.47
N ILE A 94 23.03 16.21 5.05
CA ILE A 94 22.75 16.26 6.49
C ILE A 94 23.85 15.57 7.28
N LEU A 95 24.29 14.38 6.88
CA LEU A 95 25.41 13.68 7.52
C LEU A 95 26.67 14.54 7.57
N LYS A 96 26.99 15.18 6.45
CA LYS A 96 28.13 16.11 6.38
C LYS A 96 27.95 17.31 7.33
N ALA A 97 26.76 17.90 7.38
CA ALA A 97 26.47 19.02 8.28
C ALA A 97 26.55 18.64 9.76
N MET A 98 26.24 17.39 10.09
CA MET A 98 26.33 16.84 11.45
C MET A 98 27.72 16.27 11.78
N ASN A 99 28.70 16.39 10.88
CA ASN A 99 30.05 15.81 11.00
C ASN A 99 30.04 14.28 11.24
N LEU A 100 29.10 13.57 10.59
CA LEU A 100 28.98 12.12 10.62
C LEU A 100 29.66 11.51 9.40
N ASP A 101 30.57 10.55 9.61
CA ASP A 101 31.28 9.88 8.53
C ASP A 101 30.39 8.87 7.82
N GLU A 102 30.22 9.01 6.50
CA GLU A 102 29.42 8.12 5.65
C GLU A 102 29.90 6.65 5.65
N LYS A 103 31.14 6.38 6.04
CA LYS A 103 31.65 5.01 6.20
C LYS A 103 31.03 4.27 7.39
N HIS A 104 30.72 5.01 8.45
CA HIS A 104 30.06 4.48 9.66
C HIS A 104 28.53 4.65 9.59
N TRP A 105 28.07 5.72 8.96
CA TRP A 105 26.68 6.09 8.81
C TRP A 105 26.24 6.02 7.35
N ALA A 106 26.08 4.79 6.84
CA ALA A 106 25.79 4.58 5.43
C ALA A 106 24.45 5.26 5.02
N PRO A 107 24.46 6.21 4.06
CA PRO A 107 23.26 6.99 3.71
C PRO A 107 22.07 6.14 3.29
N ARG A 108 22.30 4.98 2.63
CA ARG A 108 21.24 4.04 2.25
C ARG A 108 20.56 3.39 3.46
N GLN A 109 21.33 3.04 4.51
CA GLN A 109 20.76 2.48 5.73
C GLN A 109 19.93 3.52 6.49
N ILE A 110 20.37 4.76 6.50
CA ILE A 110 19.60 5.88 7.08
C ILE A 110 18.33 6.13 6.29
N GLN A 111 18.39 6.09 4.96
CA GLN A 111 17.23 6.20 4.11
C GLN A 111 16.19 5.11 4.41
N TRP A 112 16.63 3.85 4.53
CA TRP A 112 15.75 2.75 4.92
C TRP A 112 15.17 2.92 6.33
N TYR A 113 15.98 3.37 7.27
CA TYR A 113 15.53 3.66 8.63
C TYR A 113 14.45 4.75 8.65
N ILE A 114 14.65 5.86 7.94
CA ILE A 114 13.67 6.95 7.86
C ILE A 114 12.37 6.46 7.22
N ASN A 115 12.47 5.79 6.07
CA ASN A 115 11.28 5.31 5.34
C ASN A 115 10.54 4.25 6.15
N GLY A 116 11.23 3.29 6.75
CA GLY A 116 10.63 2.27 7.59
C GLY A 116 9.88 2.83 8.79
N ASN A 117 10.47 3.80 9.48
CA ASN A 117 9.77 4.47 10.59
C ASN A 117 8.52 5.24 10.12
N LYS A 118 8.59 5.92 8.97
CA LYS A 118 7.41 6.59 8.39
C LYS A 118 6.32 5.60 8.00
N ASP A 119 6.69 4.45 7.45
CA ASP A 119 5.75 3.38 7.10
C ASP A 119 5.08 2.74 8.31
N GLU A 120 5.73 2.80 9.48
CA GLU A 120 5.16 2.42 10.78
C GLU A 120 4.41 3.58 11.48
N GLY A 121 4.31 4.75 10.86
CA GLY A 121 3.63 5.90 11.43
C GLY A 121 4.45 6.67 12.46
N LEU A 122 5.77 6.45 12.54
CA LEU A 122 6.64 7.01 13.57
C LEU A 122 7.37 8.25 13.08
N ARG A 123 7.24 9.33 13.86
CA ARG A 123 8.07 10.53 13.79
C ARG A 123 9.28 10.40 14.71
N PRO A 124 10.36 11.17 14.51
CA PRO A 124 11.57 11.10 15.37
C PRO A 124 11.25 11.13 16.87
N GLN A 125 10.30 11.97 17.30
CA GLN A 125 9.91 12.10 18.69
C GLN A 125 9.20 10.88 19.29
N HIS A 126 8.69 9.98 18.46
CA HIS A 126 8.00 8.75 18.88
C HIS A 126 8.93 7.53 18.98
N ILE A 127 10.20 7.69 18.58
CA ILE A 127 11.17 6.60 18.56
C ILE A 127 11.92 6.53 19.89
N GLU A 128 11.75 5.43 20.60
CA GLU A 128 12.49 5.13 21.82
C GLU A 128 13.86 4.56 21.47
N THR A 129 14.92 5.05 22.12
CA THR A 129 16.29 4.64 21.82
C THR A 129 16.92 3.75 22.89
N HIS A 130 16.21 3.52 24.00
CA HIS A 130 16.63 2.67 25.12
C HIS A 130 18.10 2.83 25.53
N GLY A 131 18.68 4.01 25.35
CA GLY A 131 20.09 4.30 25.66
C GLY A 131 21.09 3.86 24.59
N ASP A 132 20.65 3.28 23.49
CA ASP A 132 21.52 2.91 22.36
C ASP A 132 21.95 4.18 21.59
N HIS A 133 23.27 4.39 21.56
CA HIS A 133 23.90 5.54 20.88
C HIS A 133 23.64 5.52 19.37
N ILE A 134 23.63 4.34 18.73
CA ILE A 134 23.36 4.19 17.29
C ILE A 134 21.92 4.62 16.99
N GLN A 135 20.96 4.08 17.74
CA GLN A 135 19.55 4.43 17.62
C GLN A 135 19.32 5.93 17.86
N LYS A 136 20.00 6.51 18.86
CA LYS A 136 19.90 7.93 19.15
C LYS A 136 20.40 8.77 17.97
N THR A 137 21.57 8.45 17.41
CA THR A 137 22.12 9.17 16.26
C THR A 137 21.24 9.04 15.02
N MET A 138 20.72 7.83 14.73
CA MET A 138 19.78 7.59 13.62
C MET A 138 18.53 8.45 13.75
N ARG A 139 17.97 8.54 14.96
CA ARG A 139 16.81 9.38 15.26
C ARG A 139 17.14 10.88 15.08
N GLU A 140 18.31 11.34 15.51
CA GLU A 140 18.76 12.72 15.34
C GLU A 140 18.93 13.08 13.85
N VAL A 141 19.50 12.17 13.06
CA VAL A 141 19.59 12.33 11.59
C VAL A 141 18.20 12.40 10.95
N TYR A 142 17.28 11.53 11.37
CA TYR A 142 15.90 11.58 10.90
C TYR A 142 15.23 12.91 11.25
N ALA A 143 15.42 13.43 12.46
CA ALA A 143 14.88 14.74 12.86
C ALA A 143 15.44 15.86 11.97
N ALA A 144 16.76 15.91 11.79
CA ALA A 144 17.41 16.90 10.93
C ALA A 144 16.96 16.81 9.46
N TYR A 145 16.75 15.59 8.96
CA TYR A 145 16.23 15.33 7.62
C TYR A 145 14.80 15.87 7.48
N GLN A 146 13.92 15.58 8.44
CA GLN A 146 12.53 16.04 8.41
C GLN A 146 12.44 17.56 8.48
N ASP A 147 13.23 18.19 9.35
CA ASP A 147 13.31 19.66 9.46
C ASP A 147 13.80 20.30 8.14
N ALA A 148 14.74 19.70 7.45
CA ALA A 148 15.23 20.19 6.15
C ALA A 148 14.12 20.07 5.08
N CYS A 149 13.40 18.95 5.06
CA CYS A 149 12.26 18.74 4.16
C CYS A 149 11.15 19.77 4.41
N ASP A 150 10.74 19.95 5.67
CA ASP A 150 9.65 20.87 6.04
C ASP A 150 9.98 22.32 5.68
N ARG A 151 11.22 22.78 5.95
CA ARG A 151 11.66 24.13 5.56
C ARG A 151 11.70 24.37 4.06
N SER A 152 11.95 23.32 3.27
CA SER A 152 12.08 23.41 1.82
C SER A 152 10.82 23.03 1.06
N GLY A 153 9.75 22.65 1.75
CA GLY A 153 8.51 22.18 1.13
C GLY A 153 8.71 20.87 0.36
N LEU A 154 9.58 19.98 0.82
CA LEU A 154 9.90 18.70 0.20
C LEU A 154 9.15 17.56 0.91
N VAL A 155 8.65 16.62 0.11
CA VAL A 155 7.90 15.46 0.58
C VAL A 155 8.44 14.21 -0.11
N ASP A 156 8.97 13.25 0.65
CA ASP A 156 9.34 11.94 0.11
C ASP A 156 8.11 11.00 0.02
N PHE A 157 8.28 9.84 -0.63
CA PHE A 157 7.16 8.92 -0.85
C PHE A 157 6.56 8.40 0.45
N ALA A 158 7.35 8.03 1.45
CA ALA A 158 6.84 7.57 2.74
C ALA A 158 6.12 8.70 3.50
N GLU A 159 6.62 9.94 3.36
CA GLU A 159 6.00 11.13 3.92
C GLU A 159 4.59 11.38 3.40
N LEU A 160 4.30 11.09 2.13
CA LEU A 160 2.97 11.27 1.56
C LEU A 160 1.90 10.54 2.38
N LEU A 161 2.15 9.30 2.74
CA LEU A 161 1.20 8.48 3.50
C LEU A 161 1.13 8.90 4.97
N LEU A 162 2.28 9.11 5.59
CA LEU A 162 2.33 9.55 6.99
C LEU A 162 1.66 10.90 7.18
N ARG A 163 1.93 11.87 6.32
CA ARG A 163 1.35 13.20 6.37
C ARG A 163 -0.16 13.19 6.08
N ALA A 164 -0.60 12.35 5.15
CA ALA A 164 -2.04 12.16 4.88
C ALA A 164 -2.77 11.53 6.08
N HIS A 165 -2.14 10.58 6.77
CA HIS A 165 -2.67 10.02 8.01
C HIS A 165 -2.75 11.06 9.11
N GLU A 166 -1.68 11.83 9.33
CA GLU A 166 -1.64 12.90 10.33
C GLU A 166 -2.63 14.03 10.04
N LEU A 167 -2.84 14.37 8.75
CA LEU A 167 -3.85 15.35 8.34
C LEU A 167 -5.22 14.99 8.91
N TRP A 168 -5.64 13.75 8.74
CA TRP A 168 -6.92 13.29 9.25
C TRP A 168 -6.93 13.16 10.78
N ALA A 169 -5.85 12.70 11.38
CA ALA A 169 -5.74 12.58 12.84
C ALA A 169 -5.84 13.93 13.56
N LYS A 170 -5.30 14.99 12.93
CA LYS A 170 -5.26 16.36 13.52
C LYS A 170 -6.46 17.21 13.11
N ASN A 171 -7.19 16.83 12.03
CA ASN A 171 -8.30 17.61 11.49
C ASN A 171 -9.56 16.74 11.34
N PRO A 172 -10.31 16.49 12.43
CA PRO A 172 -11.49 15.61 12.43
C PRO A 172 -12.56 16.03 11.43
N GLU A 173 -12.73 17.33 11.16
CA GLU A 173 -13.69 17.83 10.17
C GLU A 173 -13.30 17.47 8.74
N VAL A 174 -11.99 17.44 8.40
CA VAL A 174 -11.49 16.98 7.11
C VAL A 174 -11.74 15.48 6.99
N LEU A 175 -11.42 14.70 8.01
CA LEU A 175 -11.72 13.26 8.03
C LEU A 175 -13.21 13.00 7.84
N ALA A 176 -14.07 13.66 8.61
CA ALA A 176 -15.52 13.50 8.53
C ALA A 176 -16.08 13.85 7.13
N HIS A 177 -15.49 14.84 6.45
CA HIS A 177 -15.84 15.16 5.06
C HIS A 177 -15.60 13.96 4.14
N TYR A 178 -14.43 13.31 4.21
CA TYR A 178 -14.11 12.16 3.36
C TYR A 178 -14.86 10.89 3.76
N GLN A 179 -15.13 10.67 5.04
CA GLN A 179 -15.98 9.59 5.53
C GLN A 179 -17.42 9.69 4.99
N ARG A 180 -17.99 10.89 4.93
CA ARG A 180 -19.30 11.12 4.30
C ARG A 180 -19.25 11.01 2.78
N ARG A 181 -18.16 11.44 2.18
CA ARG A 181 -17.98 11.42 0.72
C ARG A 181 -17.87 10.00 0.19
N PHE A 182 -17.00 9.18 0.77
CA PHE A 182 -16.76 7.82 0.29
C PHE A 182 -17.69 6.83 0.94
N ARG A 183 -18.78 6.52 0.22
CA ARG A 183 -19.78 5.54 0.62
C ARG A 183 -19.35 4.09 0.38
N ALA A 184 -18.34 3.89 -0.45
CA ALA A 184 -17.74 2.60 -0.70
C ALA A 184 -16.22 2.73 -0.90
N VAL A 185 -15.47 1.85 -0.26
CA VAL A 185 -14.00 1.75 -0.36
C VAL A 185 -13.65 0.34 -0.82
N LEU A 186 -12.88 0.24 -1.90
CA LEU A 186 -12.48 -1.06 -2.46
C LEU A 186 -10.96 -1.09 -2.59
N VAL A 187 -10.33 -2.15 -2.12
CA VAL A 187 -8.87 -2.29 -2.10
C VAL A 187 -8.46 -3.58 -2.79
N ASP A 188 -7.63 -3.46 -3.83
CA ASP A 188 -7.00 -4.60 -4.51
C ASP A 188 -5.62 -4.88 -3.93
N GLU A 189 -5.16 -6.14 -4.04
CA GLU A 189 -3.86 -6.62 -3.56
C GLU A 189 -3.59 -6.26 -2.08
N PHE A 190 -4.59 -6.45 -1.22
CA PHE A 190 -4.55 -6.01 0.18
C PHE A 190 -3.41 -6.63 0.99
N GLN A 191 -2.92 -7.83 0.62
CA GLN A 191 -1.78 -8.49 1.26
C GLN A 191 -0.47 -7.68 1.17
N ASP A 192 -0.38 -6.73 0.23
CA ASP A 192 0.80 -5.90 0.00
C ASP A 192 0.76 -4.57 0.78
N THR A 193 -0.27 -4.36 1.61
CA THR A 193 -0.40 -3.14 2.42
C THR A 193 0.57 -3.13 3.59
N ASN A 194 1.17 -1.96 3.86
CA ASN A 194 1.93 -1.70 5.07
C ASN A 194 1.04 -1.13 6.21
N ASN A 195 1.61 -0.93 7.38
CA ASN A 195 0.86 -0.52 8.57
C ASN A 195 0.23 0.87 8.43
N ILE A 196 0.94 1.85 7.85
CA ILE A 196 0.38 3.20 7.67
C ILE A 196 -0.75 3.22 6.63
N GLN A 197 -0.68 2.40 5.58
CA GLN A 197 -1.74 2.26 4.58
C GLN A 197 -2.99 1.66 5.21
N TYR A 198 -2.82 0.62 6.03
CA TYR A 198 -3.93 0.03 6.76
C TYR A 198 -4.55 1.00 7.77
N ALA A 199 -3.72 1.72 8.54
CA ALA A 199 -4.18 2.74 9.48
C ALA A 199 -4.99 3.86 8.78
N TRP A 200 -4.54 4.28 7.59
CA TRP A 200 -5.24 5.26 6.76
C TRP A 200 -6.63 4.77 6.33
N LEU A 201 -6.74 3.52 5.85
CA LEU A 201 -8.02 2.90 5.50
C LEU A 201 -8.94 2.78 6.71
N ARG A 202 -8.40 2.34 7.84
CA ARG A 202 -9.15 2.17 9.09
C ARG A 202 -9.75 3.49 9.58
N MET A 203 -8.99 4.59 9.54
CA MET A 203 -9.52 5.91 9.87
C MET A 203 -10.66 6.31 8.94
N LEU A 204 -10.49 6.14 7.63
CA LEU A 204 -11.51 6.47 6.65
C LEU A 204 -12.81 5.68 6.87
N CYS A 205 -12.69 4.41 7.22
CA CYS A 205 -13.82 3.49 7.35
C CYS A 205 -14.39 3.40 8.78
N SER A 206 -13.87 4.16 9.75
CA SER A 206 -14.34 4.15 11.14
C SER A 206 -15.68 4.89 11.38
N GLY A 207 -16.15 5.66 10.41
CA GLY A 207 -17.37 6.49 10.52
C GLY A 207 -18.70 5.75 10.42
N GLY A 208 -18.71 4.42 10.37
CA GLY A 208 -19.91 3.57 10.46
C GLY A 208 -20.78 3.45 9.19
N ASN A 209 -20.54 4.25 8.17
CA ASN A 209 -21.33 4.26 6.92
C ASN A 209 -20.57 3.78 5.68
N ASN A 210 -19.36 3.25 5.85
CA ASN A 210 -18.51 2.89 4.73
C ASN A 210 -18.58 1.40 4.45
N ASN A 211 -19.03 1.04 3.26
CA ASN A 211 -18.86 -0.31 2.74
C ASN A 211 -17.40 -0.47 2.30
N ILE A 212 -16.64 -1.27 3.02
CA ILE A 212 -15.28 -1.62 2.62
C ILE A 212 -15.25 -3.04 2.08
N MET A 213 -14.58 -3.22 0.94
CA MET A 213 -14.29 -4.51 0.35
C MET A 213 -12.80 -4.60 0.07
N ILE A 214 -12.16 -5.62 0.57
CA ILE A 214 -10.77 -5.92 0.23
C ILE A 214 -10.72 -7.19 -0.63
N VAL A 215 -9.82 -7.23 -1.58
CA VAL A 215 -9.42 -8.45 -2.28
C VAL A 215 -7.91 -8.62 -2.17
N GLY A 216 -7.49 -9.85 -1.94
CA GLY A 216 -6.08 -10.16 -1.73
C GLY A 216 -5.83 -11.65 -1.74
N ASP A 217 -4.59 -12.00 -1.54
CA ASP A 217 -4.12 -13.37 -1.49
C ASP A 217 -2.91 -13.44 -0.56
N ASP A 218 -3.10 -13.93 0.66
CA ASP A 218 -2.04 -14.05 1.67
C ASP A 218 -0.87 -14.92 1.17
N ASP A 219 -1.16 -15.92 0.34
CA ASP A 219 -0.14 -16.77 -0.27
C ASP A 219 0.72 -16.02 -1.32
N GLN A 220 0.32 -14.84 -1.77
CA GLN A 220 1.06 -13.99 -2.72
C GLN A 220 1.75 -12.79 -2.07
N SER A 221 1.84 -12.73 -0.75
CA SER A 221 2.53 -11.68 -0.02
C SER A 221 4.04 -11.83 -0.14
N ILE A 222 4.64 -11.19 -1.15
CA ILE A 222 6.08 -11.25 -1.44
C ILE A 222 6.80 -9.91 -1.22
N TYR A 223 6.11 -8.89 -0.74
CA TYR A 223 6.64 -7.55 -0.53
C TYR A 223 6.92 -7.20 0.94
N GLY A 224 7.09 -8.21 1.82
CA GLY A 224 7.49 -7.99 3.21
C GLY A 224 8.76 -7.15 3.35
N TRP A 225 9.73 -7.32 2.45
CA TRP A 225 10.96 -6.53 2.39
C TRP A 225 10.73 -5.03 2.02
N ARG A 226 9.53 -4.68 1.51
CA ARG A 226 9.06 -3.31 1.29
C ARG A 226 8.13 -2.80 2.38
N GLY A 227 8.03 -3.50 3.51
CA GLY A 227 7.17 -3.13 4.62
C GLY A 227 5.73 -3.66 4.52
N ALA A 228 5.39 -4.48 3.52
CA ALA A 228 4.09 -5.14 3.48
C ALA A 228 3.90 -6.02 4.73
N ASN A 229 2.72 -5.95 5.32
CA ASN A 229 2.38 -6.71 6.52
C ASN A 229 1.12 -7.55 6.27
N VAL A 230 1.32 -8.85 6.06
CA VAL A 230 0.22 -9.79 5.80
C VAL A 230 -0.75 -9.90 6.99
N ASP A 231 -0.29 -9.60 8.21
CA ASP A 231 -1.14 -9.59 9.41
C ASP A 231 -2.25 -8.54 9.34
N ASN A 232 -2.13 -7.55 8.46
CA ASN A 232 -3.19 -6.58 8.20
C ASN A 232 -4.50 -7.24 7.77
N ILE A 233 -4.44 -8.43 7.14
CA ILE A 233 -5.64 -9.21 6.81
C ILE A 233 -6.35 -9.67 8.08
N GLN A 234 -5.59 -10.18 9.06
CA GLN A 234 -6.14 -10.61 10.35
C GLN A 234 -6.66 -9.43 11.16
N HIS A 235 -5.94 -8.30 11.14
CA HIS A 235 -6.40 -7.06 11.76
C HIS A 235 -7.71 -6.58 11.13
N PHE A 236 -7.83 -6.63 9.80
CA PHE A 236 -9.06 -6.27 9.09
C PHE A 236 -10.25 -7.13 9.54
N LEU A 237 -10.08 -8.45 9.64
CA LEU A 237 -11.15 -9.36 10.09
C LEU A 237 -11.65 -9.03 11.49
N LYS A 238 -10.78 -8.55 12.37
CA LYS A 238 -11.13 -8.13 13.74
C LYS A 238 -11.74 -6.73 13.80
N ASP A 239 -11.12 -5.77 13.10
CA ASP A 239 -11.51 -4.36 13.17
C ASP A 239 -12.86 -4.08 12.50
N PHE A 240 -13.26 -4.91 11.53
CA PHE A 240 -14.52 -4.76 10.77
C PHE A 240 -15.61 -5.79 11.15
N ASN A 241 -15.58 -6.31 12.39
CA ASN A 241 -16.61 -7.19 12.95
C ASN A 241 -16.91 -8.43 12.09
N GLU A 242 -15.91 -9.23 11.81
CA GLU A 242 -16.01 -10.48 11.06
C GLU A 242 -16.72 -10.30 9.70
N PRO A 243 -16.10 -9.60 8.75
CA PRO A 243 -16.67 -9.33 7.45
C PRO A 243 -16.93 -10.64 6.69
N THR A 244 -17.91 -10.63 5.80
CA THR A 244 -18.21 -11.79 4.94
C THR A 244 -16.99 -12.13 4.09
N THR A 245 -16.45 -13.32 4.29
CA THR A 245 -15.28 -13.82 3.57
C THR A 245 -15.71 -14.78 2.46
N ILE A 246 -15.32 -14.49 1.22
CA ILE A 246 -15.58 -15.32 0.04
C ILE A 246 -14.23 -15.77 -0.53
N ARG A 247 -14.02 -17.09 -0.66
CA ARG A 247 -12.82 -17.68 -1.24
C ARG A 247 -13.01 -17.93 -2.73
N LEU A 248 -12.07 -17.45 -3.55
CA LEU A 248 -12.02 -17.68 -4.99
C LEU A 248 -10.96 -18.74 -5.27
N GLU A 249 -11.34 -20.02 -5.25
CA GLU A 249 -10.41 -21.14 -5.34
C GLU A 249 -10.23 -21.62 -6.78
N GLN A 250 -11.21 -21.42 -7.65
CA GLN A 250 -11.07 -21.76 -9.07
C GLN A 250 -10.03 -20.88 -9.77
N ASN A 251 -9.09 -21.52 -10.42
CA ASN A 251 -8.03 -20.86 -11.20
C ASN A 251 -8.31 -21.02 -12.70
N TYR A 252 -8.26 -19.89 -13.43
CA TYR A 252 -8.49 -19.80 -14.88
C TYR A 252 -7.20 -19.44 -15.65
N ARG A 253 -6.03 -19.55 -15.01
CA ARG A 253 -4.74 -19.12 -15.58
C ARG A 253 -3.83 -20.30 -15.88
N SER A 254 -3.82 -21.29 -14.98
CA SER A 254 -2.81 -22.34 -14.95
C SER A 254 -3.44 -23.72 -15.05
N THR A 255 -2.71 -24.65 -15.68
CA THR A 255 -3.10 -26.06 -15.81
C THR A 255 -2.99 -26.82 -14.47
N GLY A 256 -3.58 -28.00 -14.40
CA GLY A 256 -3.64 -28.82 -13.20
C GLY A 256 -2.26 -29.16 -12.61
N ASN A 257 -1.27 -29.50 -13.45
CA ASN A 257 0.08 -29.83 -12.97
C ASN A 257 0.77 -28.65 -12.30
N ILE A 258 0.60 -27.42 -12.83
CA ILE A 258 1.15 -26.20 -12.22
C ILE A 258 0.48 -25.93 -10.86
N LEU A 259 -0.85 -26.06 -10.78
CA LEU A 259 -1.58 -25.83 -9.53
C LEU A 259 -1.24 -26.86 -8.47
N LYS A 260 -1.07 -28.13 -8.84
CA LYS A 260 -0.65 -29.18 -7.91
C LYS A 260 0.71 -28.88 -7.30
N ALA A 261 1.67 -28.45 -8.11
CA ALA A 261 2.99 -28.05 -7.62
C ALA A 261 2.91 -26.81 -6.72
N ALA A 262 2.15 -25.79 -7.11
CA ALA A 262 1.95 -24.58 -6.32
C ALA A 262 1.28 -24.89 -4.96
N ASN A 263 0.22 -25.68 -4.93
CA ASN A 263 -0.44 -26.09 -3.70
C ASN A 263 0.54 -26.86 -2.77
N THR A 264 1.34 -27.78 -3.33
CA THR A 264 2.33 -28.55 -2.54
C THR A 264 3.40 -27.63 -1.92
N VAL A 265 3.85 -26.62 -2.65
CA VAL A 265 4.84 -25.65 -2.13
C VAL A 265 4.23 -24.81 -1.01
N ILE A 266 3.03 -24.26 -1.22
CA ILE A 266 2.41 -23.36 -0.25
C ILE A 266 1.92 -24.07 1.03
N ASP A 267 1.67 -25.36 0.98
CA ASP A 267 1.28 -26.16 2.16
C ASP A 267 2.36 -26.22 3.24
N ASN A 268 3.62 -25.88 2.89
CA ASN A 268 4.69 -25.72 3.88
C ASN A 268 4.57 -24.43 4.71
N ASN A 269 3.75 -23.48 4.31
CA ASN A 269 3.54 -22.25 5.06
C ASN A 269 2.46 -22.44 6.12
N THR A 270 2.81 -22.12 7.37
CA THR A 270 1.88 -22.14 8.50
C THR A 270 1.23 -20.77 8.71
N GLY A 271 0.02 -20.73 9.30
CA GLY A 271 -0.65 -19.47 9.65
C GLY A 271 -1.40 -18.78 8.51
N ARG A 272 -1.51 -19.41 7.34
CA ARG A 272 -2.29 -18.90 6.19
C ARG A 272 -3.80 -19.05 6.42
N LEU A 273 -4.60 -18.23 5.72
CA LEU A 273 -6.07 -18.38 5.72
C LEU A 273 -6.54 -19.71 5.12
N GLY A 274 -5.70 -20.30 4.28
CA GLY A 274 -5.90 -21.61 3.66
C GLY A 274 -6.90 -21.57 2.51
N LYS A 275 -6.46 -22.06 1.38
CA LYS A 275 -7.27 -22.36 0.18
C LYS A 275 -6.58 -23.44 -0.62
N GLU A 276 -7.31 -24.14 -1.44
CA GLU A 276 -6.79 -25.09 -2.42
C GLU A 276 -7.19 -24.64 -3.81
N LEU A 277 -6.20 -24.29 -4.63
CA LEU A 277 -6.45 -23.89 -6.01
C LEU A 277 -6.74 -25.10 -6.87
N TRP A 278 -7.82 -25.02 -7.65
CA TRP A 278 -8.23 -26.05 -8.61
C TRP A 278 -8.61 -25.42 -9.95
N THR A 279 -8.62 -26.23 -11.00
CA THR A 279 -9.01 -25.81 -12.37
C THR A 279 -9.84 -26.88 -13.05
N GLU A 280 -10.71 -26.46 -13.95
CA GLU A 280 -11.41 -27.34 -14.91
C GLU A 280 -10.58 -27.56 -16.18
N ASP A 281 -9.48 -26.82 -16.36
CA ASP A 281 -8.59 -26.98 -17.49
C ASP A 281 -7.84 -28.32 -17.44
N ALA A 282 -7.27 -28.72 -18.59
CA ALA A 282 -6.47 -29.93 -18.70
C ALA A 282 -5.30 -29.96 -17.72
N GLN A 283 -4.76 -31.16 -17.45
CA GLN A 283 -3.59 -31.33 -16.59
C GLN A 283 -2.37 -30.53 -17.07
N GLY A 284 -2.26 -30.33 -18.40
CA GLY A 284 -1.13 -29.63 -19.01
C GLY A 284 0.12 -30.49 -19.09
N GLU A 285 1.21 -29.87 -19.53
CA GLU A 285 2.51 -30.51 -19.61
C GLU A 285 3.11 -30.74 -18.22
N LEU A 286 3.99 -31.73 -18.11
CA LEU A 286 4.74 -31.98 -16.88
C LEU A 286 5.76 -30.86 -16.67
N ILE A 287 5.98 -30.54 -15.41
CA ILE A 287 6.99 -29.54 -15.01
C ILE A 287 8.38 -30.14 -15.24
N SER A 288 9.20 -29.44 -16.04
CA SER A 288 10.60 -29.79 -16.25
C SER A 288 11.46 -29.10 -15.18
N VAL A 289 12.40 -29.86 -14.61
CA VAL A 289 13.38 -29.31 -13.65
C VAL A 289 14.75 -29.37 -14.33
N TYR A 290 15.39 -28.23 -14.42
CA TYR A 290 16.74 -28.06 -14.90
C TYR A 290 17.64 -27.50 -13.81
N ALA A 291 18.83 -28.07 -13.64
CA ALA A 291 19.84 -27.60 -12.73
C ALA A 291 21.00 -26.96 -13.53
N GLY A 292 21.05 -25.65 -13.56
CA GLY A 292 22.14 -24.92 -14.22
C GLY A 292 23.46 -25.05 -13.47
N PHE A 293 24.59 -25.02 -14.18
CA PHE A 293 25.93 -25.01 -13.59
C PHE A 293 26.29 -23.65 -12.99
N ASN A 294 25.70 -22.58 -13.50
CA ASN A 294 25.86 -21.20 -13.05
C ASN A 294 24.72 -20.32 -13.59
N GLU A 295 24.68 -19.05 -13.19
CA GLU A 295 23.65 -18.09 -13.59
C GLU A 295 23.56 -17.86 -15.12
N LEU A 296 24.67 -18.02 -15.85
CA LEU A 296 24.70 -17.88 -17.32
C LEU A 296 24.11 -19.11 -18.03
N ASP A 297 24.21 -20.27 -17.40
CA ASP A 297 23.67 -21.53 -17.92
C ASP A 297 22.15 -21.63 -17.65
N GLU A 298 21.69 -20.93 -16.60
CA GLU A 298 20.26 -20.85 -16.23
C GLU A 298 19.49 -19.83 -17.11
N ALA A 299 20.14 -18.78 -17.60
CA ALA A 299 19.54 -17.70 -18.39
C ALA A 299 19.39 -18.05 -19.87
#